data_b50d46f6c536b7b6eb52f8cd1cf0095c
#
_entry.id   b50d46f6c536b7b6eb52f8cd1cf0095c
#
_cell.length_a   1.000
_cell.length_b   1.000
_cell.length_c   1.000
_cell.angle_alpha   90.00
_cell.angle_beta   90.00
_cell.angle_gamma   90.00
#
_symmetry.space_group_name_H-M   'P 1'
#
loop_
_entity.id
_entity.type
_entity.pdbx_description
1 polymer ?
#
loop_
_entity_poly.entity_id
_entity_poly.type
_entity_poly.pdbx_seq_one_letter_code
_entity_poly.pdbx_strand_id
1 'polypeptide(L)'
;MSRIAVVEDNADNRLLVQAILGGRHELDEYASGPEALAGMRARVPDLVLLDISLPGMDGLAVLRALRADPALRALPVIALTAHAMRGDRERFLADGFDDYVSKPIVDEALLLDAVRARLEHPRPE
;
A
#
# COMPACT_ATOMS: atom_id res chain seq x y z
N MET A 1 -4.17 17.25 -4.70
CA MET A 1 -3.73 16.36 -3.61
C MET A 1 -4.16 14.94 -3.93
N SER A 2 -3.23 14.01 -3.90
CA SER A 2 -3.52 12.61 -4.22
C SER A 2 -4.20 11.92 -3.04
N ARG A 3 -4.95 10.85 -3.34
CA ARG A 3 -5.60 10.03 -2.32
C ARG A 3 -4.87 8.71 -2.20
N ILE A 4 -4.48 8.34 -1.00
CA ILE A 4 -3.75 7.11 -0.71
C ILE A 4 -4.55 6.25 0.25
N ALA A 5 -4.78 5.00 -0.13
CA ALA A 5 -5.37 4.01 0.77
C ALA A 5 -4.26 3.37 1.60
N VAL A 6 -4.41 3.37 2.91
CA VAL A 6 -3.44 2.78 3.84
C VAL A 6 -4.10 1.58 4.51
N VAL A 7 -3.63 0.38 4.19
CA VAL A 7 -4.18 -0.86 4.73
C VAL A 7 -3.18 -1.43 5.73
N GLU A 8 -3.44 -1.20 7.00
CA GLU A 8 -2.53 -1.53 8.10
C GLU A 8 -3.35 -1.73 9.37
N ASP A 9 -3.23 -2.90 10.00
CA ASP A 9 -4.01 -3.23 11.20
C ASP A 9 -3.48 -2.56 12.48
N ASN A 10 -2.21 -2.20 12.52
CA ASN A 10 -1.59 -1.61 13.70
C ASN A 10 -1.82 -0.09 13.72
N ALA A 11 -2.48 0.40 14.78
CA ALA A 11 -2.81 1.82 14.90
C ALA A 11 -1.58 2.71 14.97
N ASP A 12 -0.50 2.25 15.60
CA ASP A 12 0.74 3.04 15.71
C ASP A 12 1.40 3.19 14.34
N ASN A 13 1.37 2.14 13.52
CA ASN A 13 1.91 2.21 12.16
C ASN A 13 1.07 3.13 11.28
N ARG A 14 -0.26 3.10 11.42
CA ARG A 14 -1.13 4.03 10.69
C ARG A 14 -0.84 5.47 11.09
N LEU A 15 -0.64 5.71 12.39
CA LEU A 15 -0.33 7.05 12.89
C LEU A 15 1.00 7.57 12.33
N LEU A 16 2.00 6.70 12.24
CA LEU A 16 3.30 7.05 11.66
C LEU A 16 3.17 7.42 10.16
N VAL A 17 2.44 6.61 9.40
CA VAL A 17 2.20 6.89 7.99
C VAL A 17 1.44 8.21 7.83
N GLN A 18 0.44 8.46 8.68
CA GLN A 18 -0.30 9.71 8.68
C GLN A 18 0.61 10.90 8.95
N ALA A 19 1.54 10.77 9.90
CA ALA A 19 2.48 11.84 10.22
C ALA A 19 3.40 12.16 9.04
N ILE A 20 3.79 11.16 8.27
CA ILE A 20 4.71 11.33 7.13
C ILE A 20 3.95 11.87 5.90
N LEU A 21 2.79 11.33 5.60
CA LEU A 21 2.09 11.60 4.35
C LEU A 21 0.88 12.52 4.47
N GLY A 22 0.31 12.65 5.67
CA GLY A 22 -0.99 13.31 5.86
C GLY A 22 -1.03 14.78 5.49
N GLY A 23 0.10 15.48 5.54
CA GLY A 23 0.16 16.88 5.14
C GLY A 23 0.27 17.09 3.63
N ARG A 24 0.50 16.02 2.88
CA ARG A 24 0.77 16.06 1.43
C ARG A 24 -0.29 15.35 0.60
N HIS A 25 -1.06 14.44 1.24
CA HIS A 25 -2.03 13.58 0.56
C HIS A 25 -3.24 13.37 1.44
N GLU A 26 -4.37 13.03 0.82
CA GLU A 26 -5.53 12.57 1.57
C GLU A 26 -5.36 11.08 1.82
N LEU A 27 -5.56 10.64 3.07
CA LEU A 27 -5.38 9.25 3.47
C LEU A 27 -6.72 8.64 3.84
N ASP A 28 -7.02 7.47 3.26
CA ASP A 28 -8.12 6.62 3.70
C ASP A 28 -7.49 5.43 4.40
N GLU A 29 -7.75 5.27 5.69
CA GLU A 29 -7.12 4.23 6.50
C GLU A 29 -8.07 3.07 6.73
N TYR A 30 -7.55 1.87 6.55
CA TYR A 30 -8.32 0.63 6.74
C TYR A 30 -7.53 -0.32 7.62
N ALA A 31 -8.20 -0.95 8.58
CA ALA A 31 -7.57 -1.85 9.53
C ALA A 31 -7.56 -3.31 9.06
N SER A 32 -8.27 -3.63 7.99
CA SER A 32 -8.35 -5.00 7.49
C SER A 32 -8.51 -5.03 5.98
N GLY A 33 -8.23 -6.19 5.39
CA GLY A 33 -8.39 -6.40 3.96
C GLY A 33 -9.82 -6.20 3.46
N PRO A 34 -10.82 -6.84 4.08
CA PRO A 34 -12.21 -6.68 3.63
C PRO A 34 -12.70 -5.23 3.69
N GLU A 35 -12.37 -4.50 4.77
CA GLU A 35 -12.72 -3.09 4.88
C GLU A 35 -12.08 -2.27 3.78
N ALA A 36 -10.81 -2.56 3.48
CA ALA A 36 -10.07 -1.84 2.45
C ALA A 36 -10.69 -2.07 1.07
N LEU A 37 -11.01 -3.31 0.73
CA LEU A 37 -11.60 -3.61 -0.57
C LEU A 37 -12.95 -2.92 -0.75
N ALA A 38 -13.81 -2.96 0.26
CA ALA A 38 -15.10 -2.28 0.22
C ALA A 38 -14.93 -0.77 0.09
N GLY A 39 -14.02 -0.20 0.90
CA GLY A 39 -13.78 1.24 0.89
C GLY A 39 -13.18 1.74 -0.42
N MET A 40 -12.24 0.99 -0.98
CA MET A 40 -11.59 1.37 -2.24
C MET A 40 -12.52 1.26 -3.44
N ARG A 41 -13.47 0.33 -3.42
CA ARG A 41 -14.51 0.27 -4.45
C ARG A 41 -15.44 1.47 -4.40
N ALA A 42 -15.76 1.92 -3.18
CA ALA A 42 -16.60 3.11 -2.99
C ALA A 42 -15.86 4.40 -3.32
N ARG A 43 -14.56 4.44 -3.05
CA ARG A 43 -13.72 5.62 -3.26
C ARG A 43 -12.34 5.14 -3.72
N VAL A 44 -12.15 5.12 -5.03
CA VAL A 44 -10.91 4.61 -5.63
C VAL A 44 -9.74 5.56 -5.33
N PRO A 45 -8.66 5.07 -4.70
CA PRO A 45 -7.49 5.90 -4.43
C PRO A 45 -6.60 6.04 -5.66
N ASP A 46 -5.54 6.83 -5.50
CA ASP A 46 -4.50 6.95 -6.53
C ASP A 46 -3.36 5.95 -6.30
N LEU A 47 -3.22 5.47 -5.06
CA LEU A 47 -2.15 4.56 -4.68
C LEU A 47 -2.56 3.81 -3.42
N VAL A 48 -2.03 2.60 -3.23
CA VAL A 48 -2.31 1.76 -2.07
C VAL A 48 -1.01 1.44 -1.34
N LEU A 49 -0.98 1.68 -0.03
CA LEU A 49 0.05 1.16 0.87
C LEU A 49 -0.57 -0.04 1.58
N LEU A 50 0.01 -1.21 1.42
CA LEU A 50 -0.59 -2.46 1.85
C LEU A 50 0.36 -3.27 2.72
N ASP A 51 0.00 -3.45 3.99
CA ASP A 51 0.74 -4.32 4.90
C ASP A 51 0.57 -5.78 4.45
N ILE A 52 1.68 -6.49 4.39
CA ILE A 52 1.68 -7.91 3.99
C ILE A 52 1.13 -8.79 5.11
N SER A 53 1.38 -8.42 6.37
CA SER A 53 1.09 -9.27 7.53
C SER A 53 -0.24 -8.94 8.20
N LEU A 54 -1.30 -8.76 7.41
CA LEU A 54 -2.63 -8.48 7.95
C LEU A 54 -3.25 -9.77 8.55
N PRO A 55 -3.99 -9.65 9.67
CA PRO A 55 -4.69 -10.81 10.21
C PRO A 55 -5.89 -11.19 9.33
N GLY A 56 -6.22 -12.46 9.31
CA GLY A 56 -7.32 -12.98 8.51
C GLY A 56 -6.99 -12.99 7.03
N MET A 57 -7.40 -11.96 6.32
CA MET A 57 -7.07 -11.79 4.91
C MET A 57 -5.75 -11.04 4.79
N ASP A 58 -4.67 -11.73 4.46
CA ASP A 58 -3.33 -11.13 4.41
C ASP A 58 -3.14 -10.21 3.19
N GLY A 59 -1.99 -9.50 3.18
CA GLY A 59 -1.71 -8.53 2.12
C GLY A 59 -1.69 -9.13 0.73
N LEU A 60 -1.18 -10.34 0.57
CA LEU A 60 -1.14 -11.00 -0.75
C LEU A 60 -2.56 -11.31 -1.24
N ALA A 61 -3.44 -11.74 -0.35
CA ALA A 61 -4.84 -11.98 -0.71
C ALA A 61 -5.55 -10.69 -1.12
N VAL A 62 -5.27 -9.59 -0.42
CA VAL A 62 -5.81 -8.27 -0.78
C VAL A 62 -5.29 -7.87 -2.17
N LEU A 63 -4.00 -8.03 -2.43
CA LEU A 63 -3.41 -7.71 -3.72
C LEU A 63 -4.08 -8.49 -4.84
N ARG A 64 -4.27 -9.80 -4.65
CA ARG A 64 -4.92 -10.63 -5.66
C ARG A 64 -6.35 -10.16 -5.95
N ALA A 65 -7.08 -9.78 -4.92
CA ALA A 65 -8.43 -9.24 -5.08
C ALA A 65 -8.42 -7.92 -5.85
N LEU A 66 -7.45 -7.04 -5.57
CA LEU A 66 -7.29 -5.79 -6.30
C LEU A 66 -7.01 -6.04 -7.78
N ARG A 67 -6.11 -6.96 -8.09
CA ARG A 67 -5.73 -7.25 -9.48
C ARG A 67 -6.84 -7.96 -10.26
N ALA A 68 -7.75 -8.64 -9.56
CA ALA A 68 -8.90 -9.30 -10.17
C ALA A 68 -10.07 -8.35 -10.42
N ASP A 69 -10.07 -7.17 -9.80
CA ASP A 69 -11.18 -6.20 -9.93
C ASP A 69 -10.86 -5.20 -11.03
N PRO A 70 -11.68 -5.13 -12.10
CA PRO A 70 -11.41 -4.19 -13.22
C PRO A 70 -11.31 -2.73 -12.80
N ALA A 71 -11.99 -2.33 -11.70
CA ALA A 71 -11.94 -0.95 -11.22
C ALA A 71 -10.65 -0.65 -10.44
N LEU A 72 -9.96 -1.67 -9.92
CA LEU A 72 -8.84 -1.50 -8.99
C LEU A 72 -7.52 -2.08 -9.50
N ARG A 73 -7.56 -2.88 -10.55
CA ARG A 73 -6.37 -3.64 -10.98
C ARG A 73 -5.20 -2.79 -11.47
N ALA A 74 -5.45 -1.56 -11.88
CA ALA A 74 -4.40 -0.66 -12.38
C ALA A 74 -3.76 0.18 -11.26
N LEU A 75 -4.24 0.07 -10.02
CA LEU A 75 -3.70 0.85 -8.91
C LEU A 75 -2.26 0.45 -8.61
N PRO A 76 -1.35 1.44 -8.43
CA PRO A 76 -0.03 1.12 -7.89
C PRO A 76 -0.15 0.71 -6.43
N VAL A 77 0.53 -0.38 -6.05
CA VAL A 77 0.48 -0.93 -4.70
C VAL A 77 1.89 -1.08 -4.17
N ILE A 78 2.16 -0.44 -3.05
CA ILE A 78 3.44 -0.53 -2.34
C ILE A 78 3.25 -1.44 -1.13
N ALA A 79 4.06 -2.49 -1.03
CA ALA A 79 4.01 -3.40 0.11
C ALA A 79 4.70 -2.77 1.32
N LEU A 80 4.08 -2.90 2.51
CA LEU A 80 4.73 -2.59 3.78
C LEU A 80 5.08 -3.93 4.43
N THR A 81 6.35 -4.15 4.75
CA THR A 81 6.80 -5.45 5.25
C THR A 81 7.83 -5.32 6.35
N ALA A 82 7.68 -6.12 7.40
CA ALA A 82 8.67 -6.24 8.48
C ALA A 82 9.80 -7.18 8.10
N HIS A 83 9.69 -7.91 6.99
CA HIS A 83 10.61 -8.98 6.62
C HIS A 83 11.18 -8.77 5.21
N ALA A 84 11.74 -7.57 4.96
CA ALA A 84 12.39 -7.28 3.68
C ALA A 84 13.82 -7.83 3.70
N MET A 85 14.03 -8.98 3.05
CA MET A 85 15.32 -9.62 2.93
C MET A 85 15.83 -9.52 1.49
N ARG A 86 17.12 -9.86 1.30
CA ARG A 86 17.70 -9.88 -0.03
C ARG A 86 16.89 -10.85 -0.91
N GLY A 87 16.51 -10.40 -2.09
CA GLY A 87 15.71 -11.19 -3.03
C GLY A 87 14.21 -11.00 -2.89
N ASP A 88 13.74 -10.40 -1.79
CA ASP A 88 12.32 -10.20 -1.58
C ASP A 88 11.73 -9.18 -2.57
N ARG A 89 12.54 -8.23 -3.04
CA ARG A 89 12.08 -7.25 -4.02
C ARG A 89 11.57 -7.94 -5.29
N GLU A 90 12.33 -8.88 -5.82
CA GLU A 90 11.93 -9.62 -7.02
C GLU A 90 10.67 -10.42 -6.77
N ARG A 91 10.54 -11.02 -5.59
CA ARG A 91 9.36 -11.79 -5.21
C ARG A 91 8.12 -10.88 -5.12
N PHE A 92 8.24 -9.72 -4.48
CA PHE A 92 7.12 -8.80 -4.37
C PHE A 92 6.69 -8.28 -5.75
N LEU A 93 7.64 -7.95 -6.61
CA LEU A 93 7.32 -7.52 -7.96
C LEU A 93 6.66 -8.63 -8.77
N ALA A 94 7.15 -9.86 -8.62
CA ALA A 94 6.56 -11.02 -9.30
C ALA A 94 5.13 -11.29 -8.82
N ASP A 95 4.84 -11.02 -7.55
CA ASP A 95 3.50 -11.20 -6.98
C ASP A 95 2.51 -10.13 -7.45
N GLY A 96 3.00 -8.99 -7.95
CA GLY A 96 2.15 -7.93 -8.46
C GLY A 96 2.22 -6.61 -7.69
N PHE A 97 3.10 -6.51 -6.69
CA PHE A 97 3.40 -5.24 -6.03
C PHE A 97 4.29 -4.39 -6.93
N ASP A 98 4.18 -3.08 -6.81
CA ASP A 98 4.97 -2.16 -7.63
C ASP A 98 6.25 -1.71 -6.92
N ASP A 99 6.26 -1.79 -5.59
CA ASP A 99 7.43 -1.45 -4.78
C ASP A 99 7.21 -2.00 -3.37
N TYR A 100 8.18 -1.80 -2.47
CA TYR A 100 8.01 -2.15 -1.08
C TYR A 100 8.78 -1.18 -0.18
N VAL A 101 8.32 -1.06 1.08
CA VAL A 101 8.98 -0.28 2.12
C VAL A 101 9.06 -1.15 3.38
N SER A 102 10.24 -1.20 3.98
CA SER A 102 10.48 -1.98 5.20
C SER A 102 9.88 -1.31 6.43
N LYS A 103 9.33 -2.12 7.33
CA LYS A 103 8.90 -1.69 8.66
C LYS A 103 9.92 -2.12 9.70
N PRO A 104 10.12 -1.35 10.79
CA PRO A 104 9.55 -0.04 11.04
C PRO A 104 10.08 1.01 10.07
N ILE A 105 9.29 2.03 9.80
CA ILE A 105 9.69 3.11 8.89
C ILE A 105 10.59 4.06 9.67
N VAL A 106 11.90 3.87 9.51
CA VAL A 106 12.91 4.69 10.23
C VAL A 106 13.47 5.81 9.36
N ASP A 107 13.30 5.72 8.05
CA ASP A 107 13.70 6.76 7.10
C ASP A 107 12.47 7.21 6.33
N GLU A 108 11.95 8.38 6.68
CA GLU A 108 10.77 8.95 6.04
C GLU A 108 10.95 9.14 4.54
N ALA A 109 12.18 9.45 4.11
CA ALA A 109 12.49 9.69 2.71
C ALA A 109 12.22 8.45 1.86
N LEU A 110 12.45 7.25 2.38
CA LEU A 110 12.18 6.02 1.64
C LEU A 110 10.70 5.89 1.31
N LEU A 111 9.83 6.19 2.26
CA LEU A 111 8.39 6.14 2.03
C LEU A 111 7.94 7.27 1.11
N LEU A 112 8.40 8.48 1.35
CA LEU A 112 8.06 9.64 0.52
C LEU A 112 8.48 9.44 -0.93
N ASP A 113 9.71 8.93 -1.15
CA ASP A 113 10.22 8.72 -2.50
C ASP A 113 9.47 7.60 -3.22
N ALA A 114 9.16 6.50 -2.53
CA ALA A 114 8.41 5.40 -3.12
C ALA A 114 7.00 5.84 -3.54
N VAL A 115 6.32 6.60 -2.68
CA VAL A 115 4.99 7.12 -2.99
C VAL A 115 5.04 8.07 -4.18
N ARG A 116 5.99 9.02 -4.15
CA ARG A 116 6.12 9.99 -5.24
C ARG A 116 6.40 9.29 -6.57
N ALA A 117 7.33 8.34 -6.57
CA ALA A 117 7.69 7.62 -7.79
C ALA A 117 6.49 6.88 -8.38
N ARG A 118 5.67 6.25 -7.55
CA ARG A 118 4.50 5.52 -8.04
C ARG A 118 3.35 6.42 -8.46
N LEU A 119 3.22 7.61 -7.87
CA LEU A 119 2.23 8.59 -8.31
C LEU A 119 2.60 9.22 -9.64
N GLU A 120 3.90 9.48 -9.86
CA GLU A 120 4.40 10.04 -11.12
C GLU A 120 4.44 9.01 -12.24
N HIS A 121 4.70 7.75 -11.89
CA HIS A 121 4.84 6.65 -12.85
C HIS A 121 3.94 5.49 -12.43
N PRO A 122 2.61 5.65 -12.57
CA PRO A 122 1.69 4.56 -12.24
C PRO A 122 1.91 3.39 -13.20
N ARG A 123 1.58 2.20 -12.72
CA ARG A 123 1.80 1.01 -13.53
C ARG A 123 0.95 1.04 -14.81
N PRO A 124 1.49 0.57 -15.93
CA PRO A 124 0.72 0.47 -17.16
C PRO A 124 -0.36 -0.62 -17.01
N GLU A 125 -1.47 -0.44 -17.71
CA GLU A 125 -2.54 -1.43 -17.71
C GLU A 125 -2.23 -2.60 -18.64
#